data_0aebd9fb7963d8bbabf554a77d59d542
#
_entry.id   0aebd9fb7963d8bbabf554a77d59d542
#
_cell.length_a   1.000
_cell.length_b   1.000
_cell.length_c   1.000
_cell.angle_alpha   90.00
_cell.angle_beta   90.00
_cell.angle_gamma   90.00
#
_symmetry.space_group_name_H-M   'P 1'
#
loop_
_entity.id
_entity.type
_entity.pdbx_description
1 polymer ?
#
loop_
_entity_poly.entity_id
_entity_poly.type
_entity_poly.pdbx_seq_one_letter_code
_entity_poly.pdbx_strand_id
1 'polypeptide(L)'
;GGILIGSVVNRELESLQGKRLEEIARAQNKDPLDTLFDLILADHGQTGAIYFMMNENDLLAAMKSPFVSFCTDTGARATDGPLSGAKSHPRGWGSYPRILGRYVREQKILSLEKAVEKMTGMPAKRVGLKDRGLLREGMFADIAIFNPQTVLDRATFDAPNQYPEGIPYVIVNGQLSVDEGKRTAALAGRPLRGPGYKR
;
A
#
# COMPACT_ATOMS: atom_id res chain seq x y z
N GLY A 1 -5.42 6.94 -21.86
CA GLY A 1 -6.25 7.01 -20.64
C GLY A 1 -5.76 6.13 -19.51
N GLY A 2 -5.00 5.05 -19.79
CA GLY A 2 -4.58 4.06 -18.77
C GLY A 2 -3.34 4.42 -17.95
N ILE A 3 -2.73 5.60 -18.12
CA ILE A 3 -1.52 6.03 -17.42
C ILE A 3 -1.80 7.31 -16.64
N LEU A 4 -1.46 7.33 -15.34
CA LEU A 4 -1.53 8.49 -14.47
C LEU A 4 -0.12 8.85 -14.00
N ILE A 5 0.25 10.12 -14.04
CA ILE A 5 1.54 10.61 -13.55
C ILE A 5 1.52 10.65 -12.02
N GLY A 6 2.31 9.79 -11.38
CA GLY A 6 2.34 9.63 -9.93
C GLY A 6 3.35 10.53 -9.24
N SER A 7 4.53 10.71 -9.83
CA SER A 7 5.58 11.55 -9.29
C SER A 7 6.48 12.10 -10.38
N VAL A 8 7.05 13.28 -10.14
CA VAL A 8 8.10 13.88 -10.96
C VAL A 8 9.19 14.46 -10.06
N VAL A 9 10.43 14.55 -10.55
CA VAL A 9 11.55 15.20 -9.84
C VAL A 9 11.74 16.65 -10.32
N ASN A 10 11.38 16.95 -11.56
CA ASN A 10 11.41 18.31 -12.08
C ASN A 10 10.23 19.12 -11.52
N ARG A 11 10.52 20.17 -10.75
CA ARG A 11 9.50 21.03 -10.11
C ARG A 11 8.56 21.70 -11.09
N GLU A 12 9.00 22.02 -12.30
CA GLU A 12 8.14 22.61 -13.32
C GLU A 12 7.01 21.67 -13.77
N LEU A 13 7.18 20.37 -13.57
CA LEU A 13 6.21 19.34 -13.90
C LEU A 13 5.28 18.94 -12.75
N GLU A 14 5.47 19.49 -11.54
CA GLU A 14 4.67 19.12 -10.35
C GLU A 14 3.16 19.21 -10.59
N SER A 15 2.72 20.21 -11.38
CA SER A 15 1.31 20.38 -11.71
C SER A 15 0.70 19.25 -12.55
N LEU A 16 1.54 18.36 -13.08
CA LEU A 16 1.14 17.18 -13.86
C LEU A 16 0.89 15.96 -12.98
N GLN A 17 1.35 15.95 -11.75
CA GLN A 17 1.11 14.86 -10.81
C GLN A 17 -0.38 14.67 -10.53
N GLY A 18 -0.85 13.45 -10.62
CA GLY A 18 -2.26 13.09 -10.46
C GLY A 18 -3.09 13.26 -11.73
N LYS A 19 -2.52 13.79 -12.84
CA LYS A 19 -3.20 13.86 -14.13
C LYS A 19 -2.96 12.62 -14.98
N ARG A 20 -3.91 12.29 -15.84
CA ARG A 20 -3.74 11.25 -16.84
C ARG A 20 -2.92 11.76 -18.01
N LEU A 21 -2.07 10.88 -18.58
CA LEU A 21 -1.26 11.23 -19.75
C LEU A 21 -2.10 11.78 -20.92
N GLU A 22 -3.26 11.18 -21.16
CA GLU A 22 -4.20 11.64 -22.19
C GLU A 22 -4.74 13.05 -21.93
N GLU A 23 -5.00 13.41 -20.67
CA GLU A 23 -5.44 14.74 -20.29
C GLU A 23 -4.35 15.79 -20.55
N ILE A 24 -3.09 15.44 -20.23
CA ILE A 24 -1.92 16.27 -20.47
C ILE A 24 -1.74 16.49 -21.97
N ALA A 25 -1.76 15.41 -22.76
CA ALA A 25 -1.63 15.45 -24.20
C ALA A 25 -2.71 16.33 -24.86
N ARG A 26 -3.96 16.15 -24.44
CA ARG A 26 -5.09 16.96 -24.93
C ARG A 26 -4.93 18.43 -24.59
N ALA A 27 -4.50 18.76 -23.37
CA ALA A 27 -4.27 20.15 -22.94
C ALA A 27 -3.13 20.82 -23.73
N GLN A 28 -2.16 20.05 -24.20
CA GLN A 28 -1.02 20.50 -25.01
C GLN A 28 -1.28 20.43 -26.53
N ASN A 29 -2.44 19.91 -26.93
CA ASN A 29 -2.77 19.63 -28.33
C ASN A 29 -1.70 18.78 -29.04
N LYS A 30 -1.21 17.74 -28.35
CA LYS A 30 -0.16 16.81 -28.79
C LYS A 30 -0.66 15.36 -28.80
N ASP A 31 0.05 14.52 -29.54
CA ASP A 31 -0.10 13.09 -29.46
C ASP A 31 0.30 12.58 -28.07
N PRO A 32 -0.42 11.60 -27.47
CA PRO A 32 -0.08 11.05 -26.16
C PRO A 32 1.31 10.39 -26.09
N LEU A 33 1.81 9.80 -27.17
CA LEU A 33 3.13 9.19 -27.19
C LEU A 33 4.23 10.26 -27.21
N ASP A 34 4.05 11.30 -28.01
CA ASP A 34 4.97 12.45 -28.04
C ASP A 34 5.00 13.16 -26.69
N THR A 35 3.83 13.33 -26.06
CA THR A 35 3.71 13.88 -24.72
C THR A 35 4.47 13.01 -23.68
N LEU A 36 4.40 11.68 -23.79
CA LEU A 36 5.13 10.77 -22.92
C LEU A 36 6.64 10.94 -23.09
N PHE A 37 7.14 11.02 -24.31
CA PHE A 37 8.57 11.22 -24.57
C PHE A 37 9.06 12.57 -24.06
N ASP A 38 8.31 13.66 -24.31
CA ASP A 38 8.64 14.98 -23.78
C ASP A 38 8.73 14.98 -22.24
N LEU A 39 7.78 14.30 -21.60
CA LEU A 39 7.74 14.20 -20.14
C LEU A 39 8.92 13.41 -19.59
N ILE A 40 9.27 12.26 -20.21
CA ILE A 40 10.44 11.45 -19.84
C ILE A 40 11.73 12.26 -19.99
N LEU A 41 11.88 13.01 -21.08
CA LEU A 41 13.05 13.84 -21.34
C LEU A 41 13.15 14.98 -20.32
N ALA A 42 12.06 15.71 -20.09
CA ALA A 42 12.01 16.86 -19.19
C ALA A 42 12.23 16.46 -17.72
N ASP A 43 11.89 15.24 -17.34
CA ASP A 43 12.05 14.71 -15.97
C ASP A 43 13.27 13.77 -15.84
N HIS A 44 14.17 13.78 -16.81
CA HIS A 44 15.40 12.97 -16.83
C HIS A 44 15.15 11.46 -16.62
N GLY A 45 14.03 10.94 -17.11
CA GLY A 45 13.65 9.54 -17.00
C GLY A 45 13.21 9.10 -15.59
N GLN A 46 12.91 10.04 -14.69
CA GLN A 46 12.55 9.72 -13.30
C GLN A 46 11.06 9.84 -12.99
N THR A 47 10.24 10.04 -14.01
CA THR A 47 8.79 10.13 -13.88
C THR A 47 8.18 8.81 -13.39
N GLY A 48 7.54 8.85 -12.25
CA GLY A 48 6.75 7.73 -11.73
C GLY A 48 5.36 7.70 -12.33
N ALA A 49 4.89 6.52 -12.76
CA ALA A 49 3.56 6.36 -13.34
C ALA A 49 2.76 5.24 -12.69
N ILE A 50 1.45 5.38 -12.71
CA ILE A 50 0.48 4.37 -12.30
C ILE A 50 -0.25 3.87 -13.54
N TYR A 51 -0.18 2.56 -13.79
CA TYR A 51 -0.81 1.90 -14.93
C TYR A 51 -2.12 1.25 -14.52
N PHE A 52 -3.23 1.63 -15.17
CA PHE A 52 -4.55 1.02 -14.97
C PHE A 52 -4.73 -0.17 -15.93
N MET A 53 -4.06 -1.26 -15.63
CA MET A 53 -4.00 -2.44 -16.50
C MET A 53 -4.49 -3.73 -15.81
N MET A 54 -4.85 -3.65 -14.53
CA MET A 54 -5.31 -4.81 -13.77
C MET A 54 -6.81 -5.03 -13.96
N ASN A 55 -7.20 -6.30 -13.92
CA ASN A 55 -8.60 -6.73 -14.00
C ASN A 55 -9.10 -7.19 -12.62
N GLU A 56 -10.28 -6.73 -12.21
CA GLU A 56 -10.87 -7.09 -10.90
C GLU A 56 -11.13 -8.60 -10.79
N ASN A 57 -11.57 -9.27 -11.86
CA ASN A 57 -11.82 -10.71 -11.83
C ASN A 57 -10.53 -11.51 -11.58
N ASP A 58 -9.43 -11.11 -12.19
CA ASP A 58 -8.12 -11.73 -11.98
C ASP A 58 -7.64 -11.49 -10.55
N LEU A 59 -7.85 -10.30 -9.99
CA LEU A 59 -7.58 -10.00 -8.60
C LEU A 59 -8.38 -10.91 -7.68
N LEU A 60 -9.68 -11.07 -7.90
CA LEU A 60 -10.53 -11.93 -7.08
C LEU A 60 -10.13 -13.41 -7.19
N ALA A 61 -9.75 -13.88 -8.37
CA ALA A 61 -9.23 -15.23 -8.56
C ALA A 61 -7.93 -15.45 -7.78
N ALA A 62 -7.00 -14.49 -7.85
CA ALA A 62 -5.76 -14.53 -7.08
C ALA A 62 -6.02 -14.50 -5.56
N MET A 63 -6.95 -13.66 -5.09
CA MET A 63 -7.30 -13.58 -3.67
C MET A 63 -7.85 -14.91 -3.12
N LYS A 64 -8.67 -15.62 -3.91
CA LYS A 64 -9.23 -16.93 -3.53
C LYS A 64 -8.20 -18.06 -3.57
N SER A 65 -7.13 -17.93 -4.34
CA SER A 65 -6.10 -18.97 -4.45
C SER A 65 -5.47 -19.30 -3.09
N PRO A 66 -5.36 -20.58 -2.71
CA PRO A 66 -4.77 -20.97 -1.43
C PRO A 66 -3.26 -20.67 -1.32
N PHE A 67 -2.60 -20.42 -2.45
CA PHE A 67 -1.16 -20.19 -2.50
C PHE A 67 -0.77 -18.71 -2.46
N VAL A 68 -1.70 -17.79 -2.64
CA VAL A 68 -1.45 -16.35 -2.69
C VAL A 68 -1.58 -15.76 -1.29
N SER A 69 -0.54 -15.05 -0.84
CA SER A 69 -0.56 -14.15 0.31
C SER A 69 -0.66 -12.70 -0.14
N PHE A 70 -0.99 -11.79 0.77
CA PHE A 70 -1.15 -10.39 0.45
C PHE A 70 0.13 -9.59 0.73
N CYS A 71 0.39 -8.59 -0.13
CA CYS A 71 1.49 -7.66 -0.04
C CYS A 71 1.03 -6.27 -0.52
N THR A 72 1.59 -5.21 0.02
CA THR A 72 1.27 -3.84 -0.39
C THR A 72 2.05 -3.40 -1.64
N ASP A 73 3.18 -4.04 -1.92
CA ASP A 73 4.11 -3.68 -3.00
C ASP A 73 4.44 -2.18 -3.00
N THR A 74 4.78 -1.65 -1.83
CA THR A 74 5.13 -0.24 -1.64
C THR A 74 6.10 -0.06 -0.49
N GLY A 75 6.88 1.02 -0.54
CA GLY A 75 7.73 1.45 0.56
C GLY A 75 6.95 2.14 1.68
N ALA A 76 7.64 2.45 2.78
CA ALA A 76 7.08 3.22 3.89
C ALA A 76 6.63 4.62 3.41
N ARG A 77 5.49 5.07 3.92
CA ARG A 77 4.87 6.35 3.60
C ARG A 77 4.42 7.05 4.88
N ALA A 78 4.31 8.36 4.83
CA ALA A 78 3.73 9.18 5.90
C ALA A 78 2.93 10.32 5.29
N THR A 79 1.98 10.88 6.04
CA THR A 79 1.21 12.07 5.60
C THR A 79 2.00 13.36 5.82
N ASP A 80 3.10 13.30 6.57
CA ASP A 80 3.97 14.40 6.95
C ASP A 80 5.46 14.03 6.78
N GLY A 81 6.33 15.04 6.80
CA GLY A 81 7.78 14.86 6.73
C GLY A 81 8.29 14.41 5.34
N PRO A 82 9.52 13.90 5.26
CA PRO A 82 10.20 13.65 3.99
C PRO A 82 9.57 12.52 3.14
N LEU A 83 8.66 11.72 3.70
CA LEU A 83 7.98 10.63 2.99
C LEU A 83 6.57 10.99 2.51
N SER A 84 6.16 12.27 2.62
CA SER A 84 4.79 12.74 2.30
C SER A 84 4.59 13.26 0.88
N GLY A 85 5.65 13.60 0.16
CA GLY A 85 5.62 14.49 -1.00
C GLY A 85 5.10 13.90 -2.33
N ALA A 86 4.96 12.59 -2.47
CA ALA A 86 4.56 12.00 -3.76
C ALA A 86 3.10 11.51 -3.75
N LYS A 87 2.37 11.76 -4.83
CA LYS A 87 1.08 11.08 -5.10
C LYS A 87 1.35 9.63 -5.51
N SER A 88 1.50 8.76 -4.51
CA SER A 88 1.75 7.35 -4.74
C SER A 88 0.46 6.58 -5.03
N HIS A 89 0.59 5.32 -5.47
CA HIS A 89 -0.57 4.45 -5.61
C HIS A 89 -1.27 4.26 -4.25
N PRO A 90 -2.62 4.31 -4.17
CA PRO A 90 -3.40 4.15 -2.92
C PRO A 90 -3.09 2.85 -2.16
N ARG A 91 -2.55 1.84 -2.84
CA ARG A 91 -2.18 0.54 -2.22
C ARG A 91 -1.22 0.68 -1.04
N GLY A 92 -0.40 1.73 -1.02
CA GLY A 92 0.53 2.00 0.07
C GLY A 92 -0.14 2.30 1.41
N TRP A 93 -1.38 2.75 1.36
CA TRP A 93 -2.15 3.17 2.50
C TRP A 93 -3.33 2.24 2.81
N GLY A 94 -3.97 1.74 1.76
CA GLY A 94 -5.28 1.11 1.84
C GLY A 94 -5.33 -0.39 1.56
N SER A 95 -4.25 -1.08 1.17
CA SER A 95 -4.32 -2.50 0.76
C SER A 95 -5.00 -3.40 1.77
N TYR A 96 -4.50 -3.48 2.99
CA TYR A 96 -5.06 -4.38 4.02
C TYR A 96 -6.43 -3.92 4.52
N PRO A 97 -6.65 -2.63 4.83
CA PRO A 97 -7.98 -2.15 5.18
C PRO A 97 -9.02 -2.39 4.09
N ARG A 98 -8.66 -2.23 2.81
CA ARG A 98 -9.53 -2.52 1.67
C ARG A 98 -9.90 -4.00 1.58
N ILE A 99 -8.93 -4.89 1.84
CA ILE A 99 -9.21 -6.34 1.88
C ILE A 99 -10.22 -6.65 2.99
N LEU A 100 -10.01 -6.12 4.19
CA LEU A 100 -10.89 -6.36 5.33
C LEU A 100 -12.28 -5.72 5.14
N GLY A 101 -12.33 -4.47 4.70
CA GLY A 101 -13.58 -3.75 4.50
C GLY A 101 -14.34 -4.23 3.27
N ARG A 102 -13.76 -4.06 2.08
CA ARG A 102 -14.45 -4.33 0.82
C ARG A 102 -14.58 -5.82 0.52
N TYR A 103 -13.46 -6.57 0.51
CA TYR A 103 -13.48 -7.94 0.02
C TYR A 103 -13.97 -8.97 1.06
N VAL A 104 -13.70 -8.73 2.34
CA VAL A 104 -14.18 -9.60 3.43
C VAL A 104 -15.59 -9.20 3.86
N ARG A 105 -15.75 -7.98 4.40
CA ARG A 105 -17.03 -7.55 4.99
C ARG A 105 -18.14 -7.39 3.97
N GLU A 106 -17.90 -6.64 2.87
CA GLU A 106 -18.95 -6.28 1.92
C GLU A 106 -19.17 -7.36 0.86
N GLN A 107 -18.10 -7.80 0.20
CA GLN A 107 -18.21 -8.76 -0.91
C GLN A 107 -18.12 -10.23 -0.50
N LYS A 108 -17.71 -10.53 0.75
CA LYS A 108 -17.58 -11.89 1.29
C LYS A 108 -16.76 -12.85 0.41
N ILE A 109 -15.70 -12.32 -0.23
CA ILE A 109 -14.81 -13.09 -1.10
C ILE A 109 -13.98 -14.11 -0.32
N LEU A 110 -13.62 -13.76 0.93
CA LEU A 110 -12.88 -14.59 1.88
C LEU A 110 -13.52 -14.45 3.26
N SER A 111 -13.33 -15.47 4.13
CA SER A 111 -13.59 -15.29 5.56
C SER A 111 -12.55 -14.35 6.19
N LEU A 112 -12.90 -13.76 7.32
CA LEU A 112 -12.00 -12.87 8.06
C LEU A 112 -10.71 -13.59 8.46
N GLU A 113 -10.85 -14.81 8.99
CA GLU A 113 -9.73 -15.64 9.44
C GLU A 113 -8.78 -15.94 8.28
N LYS A 114 -9.34 -16.27 7.10
CA LYS A 114 -8.52 -16.57 5.92
C LYS A 114 -7.81 -15.33 5.38
N ALA A 115 -8.45 -14.18 5.41
CA ALA A 115 -7.81 -12.92 5.05
C ALA A 115 -6.66 -12.58 6.01
N VAL A 116 -6.88 -12.70 7.34
CA VAL A 116 -5.84 -12.46 8.34
C VAL A 116 -4.68 -13.45 8.18
N GLU A 117 -4.94 -14.74 7.99
CA GLU A 117 -3.90 -15.75 7.71
C GLU A 117 -3.02 -15.33 6.51
N LYS A 118 -3.65 -14.89 5.41
CA LYS A 118 -2.95 -14.45 4.18
C LYS A 118 -2.16 -13.14 4.36
N MET A 119 -2.46 -12.34 5.37
CA MET A 119 -1.75 -11.10 5.71
C MET A 119 -0.62 -11.31 6.72
N THR A 120 -0.66 -12.40 7.52
CA THR A 120 0.20 -12.58 8.69
C THR A 120 0.95 -13.91 8.68
N GLY A 121 0.35 -14.99 9.15
CA GLY A 121 1.00 -16.29 9.32
C GLY A 121 1.52 -16.89 8.01
N MET A 122 0.77 -16.76 6.92
CA MET A 122 1.18 -17.30 5.62
C MET A 122 2.46 -16.62 5.08
N PRO A 123 2.55 -15.26 4.96
CA PRO A 123 3.79 -14.61 4.52
C PRO A 123 4.94 -14.81 5.51
N ALA A 124 4.70 -14.77 6.82
CA ALA A 124 5.73 -15.02 7.82
C ALA A 124 6.37 -16.42 7.65
N LYS A 125 5.54 -17.44 7.49
CA LYS A 125 6.00 -18.81 7.22
C LYS A 125 6.79 -18.89 5.91
N ARG A 126 6.33 -18.22 4.86
CA ARG A 126 6.98 -18.25 3.54
C ARG A 126 8.39 -17.66 3.55
N VAL A 127 8.60 -16.56 4.29
CA VAL A 127 9.91 -15.91 4.43
C VAL A 127 10.74 -16.49 5.57
N GLY A 128 10.25 -17.51 6.27
CA GLY A 128 10.99 -18.24 7.30
C GLY A 128 11.06 -17.56 8.67
N LEU A 129 10.12 -16.64 8.97
CA LEU A 129 10.00 -16.04 10.30
C LEU A 129 9.37 -17.05 11.27
N LYS A 130 10.05 -17.34 12.39
CA LYS A 130 9.60 -18.34 13.37
C LYS A 130 8.89 -17.72 14.58
N ASP A 131 9.10 -16.45 14.81
CA ASP A 131 8.73 -15.73 16.03
C ASP A 131 7.70 -14.59 15.78
N ARG A 132 7.10 -14.54 14.58
CA ARG A 132 6.14 -13.52 14.14
C ARG A 132 5.02 -14.12 13.29
N GLY A 133 3.96 -13.33 13.06
CA GLY A 133 2.84 -13.68 12.18
C GLY A 133 1.72 -14.48 12.86
N LEU A 134 1.87 -14.84 14.13
CA LEU A 134 0.86 -15.51 14.95
C LEU A 134 0.82 -14.90 16.34
N LEU A 135 -0.37 -14.89 16.97
CA LEU A 135 -0.55 -14.54 18.38
C LEU A 135 -0.34 -15.79 19.22
N ARG A 136 0.86 -15.96 19.75
CA ARG A 136 1.24 -17.06 20.65
C ARG A 136 2.21 -16.56 21.70
N GLU A 137 2.18 -17.22 22.86
CA GLU A 137 3.17 -16.98 23.93
C GLU A 137 4.59 -17.18 23.40
N GLY A 138 5.51 -16.30 23.77
CA GLY A 138 6.91 -16.32 23.33
C GLY A 138 7.20 -15.69 21.97
N MET A 139 6.17 -15.26 21.22
CA MET A 139 6.35 -14.53 19.97
C MET A 139 6.46 -13.01 20.20
N PHE A 140 7.06 -12.30 19.24
CA PHE A 140 7.05 -10.83 19.27
C PHE A 140 5.64 -10.28 19.16
N ALA A 141 5.37 -9.27 19.96
CA ALA A 141 4.09 -8.56 19.93
C ALA A 141 4.06 -7.56 18.78
N ASP A 142 3.74 -8.08 17.58
CA ASP A 142 3.36 -7.30 16.39
C ASP A 142 1.86 -7.48 16.20
N ILE A 143 1.07 -6.54 16.68
CA ILE A 143 -0.38 -6.71 16.82
C ILE A 143 -1.09 -5.51 16.21
N ALA A 144 -2.02 -5.73 15.30
CA ALA A 144 -2.98 -4.74 14.86
C ALA A 144 -4.37 -5.06 15.44
N ILE A 145 -4.95 -4.09 16.14
CA ILE A 145 -6.31 -4.19 16.68
C ILE A 145 -7.22 -3.38 15.75
N PHE A 146 -8.22 -4.03 15.20
CA PHE A 146 -9.15 -3.38 14.28
C PHE A 146 -10.60 -3.80 14.57
N ASN A 147 -11.53 -2.92 14.21
CA ASN A 147 -12.95 -3.24 14.26
C ASN A 147 -13.40 -3.77 12.90
N PRO A 148 -13.78 -5.05 12.77
CA PRO A 148 -14.17 -5.64 11.48
C PRO A 148 -15.43 -5.00 10.88
N GLN A 149 -16.25 -4.33 11.68
CA GLN A 149 -17.46 -3.66 11.21
C GLN A 149 -17.19 -2.27 10.60
N THR A 150 -16.07 -1.63 10.97
CA THR A 150 -15.80 -0.25 10.57
C THR A 150 -14.48 -0.07 9.80
N VAL A 151 -13.59 -1.08 9.78
CA VAL A 151 -12.32 -0.98 9.07
C VAL A 151 -12.55 -0.66 7.58
N LEU A 152 -11.89 0.41 7.11
CA LEU A 152 -12.07 0.95 5.76
C LEU A 152 -10.82 1.67 5.29
N ASP A 153 -10.49 1.49 4.00
CA ASP A 153 -9.50 2.32 3.30
C ASP A 153 -10.10 3.67 2.90
N ARG A 154 -9.31 4.73 3.05
CA ARG A 154 -9.67 6.09 2.63
C ARG A 154 -8.87 6.56 1.40
N ALA A 155 -7.78 5.86 1.11
CA ALA A 155 -6.89 6.22 0.02
C ALA A 155 -7.56 6.05 -1.35
N THR A 156 -7.53 7.10 -2.16
CA THR A 156 -7.99 7.11 -3.56
C THR A 156 -6.85 7.48 -4.51
N PHE A 157 -7.04 7.35 -5.82
CA PHE A 157 -6.03 7.80 -6.78
C PHE A 157 -5.86 9.32 -6.80
N ASP A 158 -6.92 10.08 -6.49
CA ASP A 158 -6.87 11.54 -6.42
C ASP A 158 -6.26 12.03 -5.10
N ALA A 159 -6.54 11.33 -4.01
CA ALA A 159 -6.06 11.63 -2.66
C ALA A 159 -5.50 10.35 -1.99
N PRO A 160 -4.30 9.88 -2.39
CA PRO A 160 -3.77 8.60 -1.92
C PRO A 160 -3.25 8.63 -0.48
N ASN A 161 -2.77 9.78 -0.01
CA ASN A 161 -2.08 9.90 1.27
C ASN A 161 -3.06 10.05 2.44
N GLN A 162 -3.85 9.00 2.69
CA GLN A 162 -4.86 8.97 3.74
C GLN A 162 -4.73 7.71 4.60
N TYR A 163 -4.68 7.89 5.91
CA TYR A 163 -4.73 6.77 6.84
C TYR A 163 -6.10 6.07 6.81
N PRO A 164 -6.13 4.75 7.04
CA PRO A 164 -7.38 4.00 7.12
C PRO A 164 -8.15 4.34 8.40
N GLU A 165 -9.42 3.96 8.42
CA GLU A 165 -10.27 3.99 9.61
C GLU A 165 -10.46 2.60 10.21
N GLY A 166 -10.91 2.56 11.46
CA GLY A 166 -11.26 1.31 12.16
C GLY A 166 -10.07 0.50 12.67
N ILE A 167 -8.86 1.08 12.72
CA ILE A 167 -7.64 0.47 13.28
C ILE A 167 -7.13 1.36 14.42
N PRO A 168 -7.71 1.27 15.63
CA PRO A 168 -7.36 2.15 16.74
C PRO A 168 -5.95 1.90 17.30
N TYR A 169 -5.44 0.67 17.28
CA TYR A 169 -4.17 0.35 17.92
C TYR A 169 -3.28 -0.50 17.03
N VAL A 170 -1.99 -0.15 16.98
CA VAL A 170 -0.94 -0.97 16.35
C VAL A 170 0.25 -1.05 17.28
N ILE A 171 0.66 -2.26 17.60
CA ILE A 171 1.83 -2.57 18.42
C ILE A 171 2.90 -3.19 17.52
N VAL A 172 4.11 -2.69 17.61
CA VAL A 172 5.27 -3.19 16.86
C VAL A 172 6.39 -3.51 17.85
N ASN A 173 6.89 -4.74 17.83
CA ASN A 173 7.90 -5.22 18.79
C ASN A 173 7.55 -4.88 20.27
N GLY A 174 6.28 -4.97 20.64
CA GLY A 174 5.78 -4.70 21.99
C GLY A 174 5.59 -3.22 22.33
N GLN A 175 5.82 -2.29 21.40
CA GLN A 175 5.63 -0.85 21.61
C GLN A 175 4.41 -0.35 20.84
N LEU A 176 3.59 0.48 21.46
CA LEU A 176 2.42 1.08 20.86
C LEU A 176 2.85 2.13 19.81
N SER A 177 2.67 1.82 18.54
CA SER A 177 3.03 2.65 17.39
C SER A 177 1.86 3.48 16.86
N VAL A 178 0.63 2.99 17.05
CA VAL A 178 -0.61 3.73 16.80
C VAL A 178 -1.48 3.61 18.04
N ASP A 179 -1.97 4.73 18.54
CA ASP A 179 -2.83 4.88 19.71
C ASP A 179 -4.05 5.69 19.33
N GLU A 180 -5.25 5.13 19.54
CA GLU A 180 -6.54 5.72 19.14
C GLU A 180 -6.54 6.27 17.70
N GLY A 181 -5.93 5.51 16.77
CA GLY A 181 -5.83 5.86 15.37
C GLY A 181 -4.75 6.91 15.03
N LYS A 182 -3.98 7.38 16.00
CA LYS A 182 -2.92 8.38 15.82
C LYS A 182 -1.54 7.74 15.96
N ARG A 183 -0.62 8.13 15.10
CA ARG A 183 0.78 7.70 15.19
C ARG A 183 1.42 8.25 16.47
N THR A 184 2.08 7.38 17.23
CA THR A 184 2.91 7.75 18.38
C THR A 184 4.33 8.16 17.94
N ALA A 185 5.16 8.57 18.88
CA ALA A 185 6.58 8.83 18.65
C ALA A 185 7.45 7.56 18.65
N ALA A 186 6.87 6.36 18.85
CA ALA A 186 7.63 5.11 18.94
C ALA A 186 8.26 4.74 17.60
N LEU A 187 9.57 4.52 17.59
CA LEU A 187 10.36 4.01 16.48
C LEU A 187 10.67 2.52 16.71
N ALA A 188 9.65 1.70 16.84
CA ALA A 188 9.76 0.31 17.26
C ALA A 188 10.16 -0.66 16.12
N GLY A 189 10.16 -0.21 14.86
CA GLY A 189 10.54 -1.02 13.69
C GLY A 189 12.02 -1.40 13.72
N ARG A 190 12.34 -2.60 13.22
CA ARG A 190 13.71 -3.07 13.05
C ARG A 190 13.83 -3.95 11.80
N PRO A 191 15.00 -4.02 11.16
CA PRO A 191 15.24 -4.95 10.07
C PRO A 191 15.09 -6.40 10.55
N LEU A 192 14.30 -7.19 9.83
CA LEU A 192 14.19 -8.63 10.05
C LEU A 192 15.16 -9.36 9.12
N ARG A 193 15.85 -10.36 9.65
CA ARG A 193 16.85 -11.10 8.92
C ARG A 193 16.36 -12.53 8.67
N GLY A 194 16.40 -12.95 7.42
CA GLY A 194 16.02 -14.28 7.03
C GLY A 194 17.02 -15.36 7.45
N PRO A 195 16.68 -16.64 7.29
CA PRO A 195 17.52 -17.77 7.74
C PRO A 195 18.90 -17.84 7.06
N GLY A 196 19.07 -17.20 5.92
CA GLY A 196 20.37 -17.12 5.21
C GLY A 196 21.33 -16.06 5.74
N TYR A 197 20.91 -15.22 6.67
CA TYR A 197 21.78 -14.20 7.23
C TYR A 197 22.84 -14.84 8.15
N LYS A 198 24.10 -14.70 7.76
CA LYS A 198 25.26 -15.02 8.61
C LYS A 198 25.72 -13.75 9.33
N ARG A 199 25.91 -13.86 10.64
CA ARG A 199 26.52 -12.79 11.47
C ARG A 199 28.00 -12.66 11.13
#